data_ea943cdf1e55f9907fe4173c38914998
#
_entry.id   ea943cdf1e55f9907fe4173c38914998
#
_cell.length_a   1.000
_cell.length_b   1.000
_cell.length_c   1.000
_cell.angle_alpha   90.00
_cell.angle_beta   90.00
_cell.angle_gamma   90.00
#
_symmetry.space_group_name_H-M   'P 1'
#
loop_
_entity.id
_entity.type
_entity.pdbx_description
1 polymer ?
#
loop_
_entity_poly.entity_id
_entity_poly.type
_entity_poly.pdbx_seq_one_letter_code
_entity_poly.pdbx_strand_id
1 'polypeptide(L)'
;MTERYDAIVVGVGGMGSAAVADLAARGVDVLGLERYDIPHEMGSSHGNSRIIRRVQAERPAYVPLIDRAYERWHELEESVDERLLHRTGSIHASRAGEGAFEDARAACLEHDVEHEVLDAAALAERFPGYELPEEYMAVHQADGGFLDPEACIVAQVARAHANGAEIRARERVLDWRATADGVRVRTEKGTYAGDDLVVTAGAWAGATVPALRDVLVPERRVMAWLQPRHPSRFAPGTFPVFTVDTPRGHYYGFPVYDVPGFKFGRSPRLPEVVDPDEMSREPTIQEEELLRGFAEEYFPAGAGPTMRLKTCMITNSPDGDFVLDTLGGDENVHVAAGFSGNGFKFASVVGEVLADLVVDGESDLQLDAFSLDRF
;
A
#
# COMPACT_ATOMS: atom_id res chain seq x y z
N MET A 1 -4.13 12.85 -35.46
CA MET A 1 -3.71 14.00 -34.60
C MET A 1 -3.35 13.37 -33.26
N THR A 2 -2.30 13.84 -32.62
CA THR A 2 -1.93 13.38 -31.25
C THR A 2 -2.92 14.04 -30.28
N GLU A 3 -3.62 13.24 -29.47
CA GLU A 3 -4.46 13.75 -28.40
C GLU A 3 -3.57 14.41 -27.35
N ARG A 4 -4.02 15.55 -26.79
CA ARG A 4 -3.27 16.32 -25.80
C ARG A 4 -4.11 16.51 -24.54
N TYR A 5 -3.48 16.38 -23.39
CA TYR A 5 -4.04 16.53 -22.06
C TYR A 5 -3.17 17.50 -21.26
N ASP A 6 -3.67 18.03 -20.15
CA ASP A 6 -2.86 18.80 -19.22
C ASP A 6 -1.90 17.87 -18.46
N ALA A 7 -2.40 16.69 -18.01
CA ALA A 7 -1.57 15.70 -17.34
C ALA A 7 -1.84 14.27 -17.82
N ILE A 8 -0.79 13.44 -17.82
CA ILE A 8 -0.89 11.99 -18.10
C ILE A 8 -0.39 11.23 -16.88
N VAL A 9 -1.21 10.32 -16.35
CA VAL A 9 -0.86 9.44 -15.22
C VAL A 9 -0.59 8.03 -15.74
N VAL A 10 0.60 7.49 -15.47
CA VAL A 10 1.02 6.15 -15.89
C VAL A 10 0.96 5.17 -14.71
N GLY A 11 0.02 4.23 -14.79
CA GLY A 11 -0.35 3.29 -13.74
C GLY A 11 -1.52 3.82 -12.91
N VAL A 12 -2.71 3.17 -13.02
CA VAL A 12 -3.93 3.53 -12.29
C VAL A 12 -4.22 2.49 -11.20
N GLY A 13 -3.17 2.17 -10.40
CA GLY A 13 -3.27 1.36 -9.19
C GLY A 13 -3.63 2.20 -7.98
N GLY A 14 -3.18 1.81 -6.76
CA GLY A 14 -3.51 2.52 -5.53
C GLY A 14 -3.18 4.01 -5.57
N MET A 15 -1.96 4.38 -5.97
CA MET A 15 -1.50 5.78 -6.01
C MET A 15 -2.07 6.53 -7.20
N GLY A 16 -2.02 5.92 -8.38
CA GLY A 16 -2.43 6.58 -9.61
C GLY A 16 -3.94 6.81 -9.72
N SER A 17 -4.78 5.94 -9.16
CA SER A 17 -6.22 6.19 -9.11
C SER A 17 -6.55 7.43 -8.27
N ALA A 18 -5.84 7.62 -7.15
CA ALA A 18 -5.98 8.81 -6.32
C ALA A 18 -5.47 10.07 -7.03
N ALA A 19 -4.30 9.98 -7.70
CA ALA A 19 -3.74 11.10 -8.45
C ALA A 19 -4.67 11.56 -9.59
N VAL A 20 -5.21 10.63 -10.40
CA VAL A 20 -6.18 10.95 -11.46
C VAL A 20 -7.43 11.60 -10.88
N ALA A 21 -7.93 11.09 -9.74
CA ALA A 21 -9.13 11.64 -9.11
C ALA A 21 -8.92 13.06 -8.56
N ASP A 22 -7.76 13.33 -7.97
CA ASP A 22 -7.45 14.64 -7.40
C ASP A 22 -7.13 15.68 -8.49
N LEU A 23 -6.40 15.30 -9.54
CA LEU A 23 -6.18 16.15 -10.71
C LEU A 23 -7.50 16.54 -11.38
N ALA A 24 -8.36 15.56 -11.68
CA ALA A 24 -9.67 15.83 -12.28
C ALA A 24 -10.56 16.70 -11.39
N ALA A 25 -10.56 16.49 -10.07
CA ALA A 25 -11.31 17.31 -9.13
C ALA A 25 -10.85 18.78 -9.07
N ARG A 26 -9.59 19.06 -9.47
CA ARG A 26 -9.03 20.42 -9.62
C ARG A 26 -9.25 21.00 -11.02
N GLY A 27 -9.94 20.27 -11.91
CA GLY A 27 -10.26 20.73 -13.26
C GLY A 27 -9.15 20.52 -14.29
N VAL A 28 -8.14 19.70 -13.98
CA VAL A 28 -7.08 19.30 -14.90
C VAL A 28 -7.64 18.31 -15.91
N ASP A 29 -7.39 18.52 -17.21
CA ASP A 29 -7.70 17.54 -18.25
C ASP A 29 -6.69 16.39 -18.18
N VAL A 30 -7.08 15.26 -17.58
CA VAL A 30 -6.18 14.18 -17.21
C VAL A 30 -6.51 12.87 -17.91
N LEU A 31 -5.45 12.23 -18.44
CA LEU A 31 -5.47 10.87 -18.99
C LEU A 31 -4.78 9.90 -18.04
N GLY A 32 -5.52 8.93 -17.49
CA GLY A 32 -4.97 7.78 -16.80
C GLY A 32 -4.72 6.60 -17.75
N LEU A 33 -3.50 6.05 -17.74
CA LEU A 33 -3.12 4.89 -18.56
C LEU A 33 -2.79 3.70 -17.65
N GLU A 34 -3.53 2.59 -17.80
CA GLU A 34 -3.29 1.36 -17.06
C GLU A 34 -3.01 0.19 -18.01
N ARG A 35 -1.96 -0.58 -17.69
CA ARG A 35 -1.56 -1.76 -18.48
C ARG A 35 -2.56 -2.90 -18.42
N TYR A 36 -3.24 -3.06 -17.29
CA TYR A 36 -4.17 -4.15 -16.97
C TYR A 36 -5.61 -3.66 -16.82
N ASP A 37 -6.45 -4.50 -16.24
CA ASP A 37 -7.79 -4.09 -15.77
C ASP A 37 -7.68 -3.18 -14.55
N ILE A 38 -8.77 -2.49 -14.18
CA ILE A 38 -8.84 -1.67 -12.98
C ILE A 38 -10.09 -2.09 -12.17
N PRO A 39 -9.91 -2.59 -10.94
CA PRO A 39 -8.65 -3.00 -10.28
C PRO A 39 -8.09 -4.31 -10.84
N HIS A 40 -6.85 -4.65 -10.50
CA HIS A 40 -6.19 -5.89 -10.94
C HIS A 40 -5.30 -6.51 -9.88
N GLU A 41 -4.95 -7.81 -10.05
CA GLU A 41 -4.11 -8.57 -9.14
C GLU A 41 -2.62 -8.64 -9.57
N MET A 42 -2.25 -7.91 -10.62
CA MET A 42 -0.91 -7.97 -11.21
C MET A 42 0.11 -7.09 -10.47
N GLY A 43 -0.35 -6.08 -9.73
CA GLY A 43 0.49 -5.14 -8.96
C GLY A 43 0.54 -5.46 -7.46
N SER A 44 0.62 -4.39 -6.66
CA SER A 44 0.72 -4.47 -5.19
C SER A 44 -0.60 -4.17 -4.45
N SER A 45 -1.60 -3.59 -5.14
CA SER A 45 -2.83 -3.07 -4.53
C SER A 45 -4.02 -4.01 -4.71
N HIS A 46 -3.91 -5.24 -4.16
CA HIS A 46 -4.96 -6.26 -4.25
C HIS A 46 -5.00 -7.16 -3.01
N GLY A 47 -5.99 -8.03 -2.91
CA GLY A 47 -6.14 -9.06 -1.87
C GLY A 47 -6.99 -8.61 -0.69
N ASN A 48 -7.99 -7.77 -0.94
CA ASN A 48 -9.13 -7.41 -0.07
C ASN A 48 -8.80 -6.64 1.21
N SER A 49 -7.53 -6.46 1.60
CA SER A 49 -7.20 -5.68 2.79
C SER A 49 -5.76 -5.16 2.80
N ARG A 50 -5.56 -3.95 3.34
CA ARG A 50 -4.27 -3.31 3.61
C ARG A 50 -4.32 -2.62 4.96
N ILE A 51 -3.32 -2.88 5.82
CA ILE A 51 -3.27 -2.27 7.16
C ILE A 51 -3.18 -0.75 7.05
N ILE A 52 -3.96 -0.06 7.87
CA ILE A 52 -3.82 1.36 8.18
C ILE A 52 -3.71 1.54 9.68
N ARG A 53 -2.80 2.38 10.13
CA ARG A 53 -2.54 2.75 11.52
C ARG A 53 -1.74 4.03 11.58
N ARG A 54 -1.84 4.79 12.67
CA ARG A 54 -1.13 6.08 12.80
C ARG A 54 0.36 5.89 12.96
N VAL A 55 0.77 4.96 13.80
CA VAL A 55 2.18 4.78 14.13
C VAL A 55 2.63 3.36 13.86
N GLN A 56 3.75 3.28 13.21
CA GLN A 56 4.62 2.15 13.02
C GLN A 56 6.03 2.65 13.35
N ALA A 57 7.08 1.81 13.31
CA ALA A 57 8.47 2.23 13.46
C ALA A 57 8.97 3.12 12.28
N GLU A 58 8.11 4.02 11.81
CA GLU A 58 8.39 4.93 10.69
C GLU A 58 9.01 6.21 11.22
N ARG A 59 9.76 6.87 10.33
CA ARG A 59 10.38 8.16 10.64
C ARG A 59 9.31 9.24 10.90
N PRO A 60 9.62 10.28 11.67
CA PRO A 60 8.70 11.39 11.98
C PRO A 60 8.05 12.04 10.75
N ALA A 61 8.73 12.02 9.59
CA ALA A 61 8.21 12.57 8.34
C ALA A 61 6.89 11.92 7.85
N TYR A 62 6.59 10.68 8.31
CA TYR A 62 5.36 10.00 7.93
C TYR A 62 4.13 10.45 8.72
N VAL A 63 4.30 11.05 9.90
CA VAL A 63 3.17 11.38 10.78
C VAL A 63 2.21 12.39 10.16
N PRO A 64 2.68 13.53 9.59
CA PRO A 64 1.77 14.45 8.91
C PRO A 64 1.05 13.81 7.71
N LEU A 65 1.76 12.94 6.97
CA LEU A 65 1.17 12.24 5.83
C LEU A 65 0.08 11.26 6.27
N ILE A 66 0.28 10.48 7.36
CA ILE A 66 -0.73 9.52 7.79
C ILE A 66 -1.96 10.20 8.36
N ASP A 67 -1.81 11.30 9.08
CA ASP A 67 -2.93 12.08 9.60
C ASP A 67 -3.76 12.64 8.43
N ARG A 68 -3.09 13.25 7.44
CA ARG A 68 -3.77 13.72 6.23
C ARG A 68 -4.40 12.57 5.44
N ALA A 69 -3.75 11.40 5.36
CA ALA A 69 -4.31 10.24 4.69
C ALA A 69 -5.62 9.77 5.34
N TYR A 70 -5.73 9.76 6.68
CA TYR A 70 -6.97 9.44 7.37
C TYR A 70 -8.10 10.41 7.01
N GLU A 71 -7.82 11.72 6.99
CA GLU A 71 -8.80 12.73 6.58
C GLU A 71 -9.28 12.46 5.14
N ARG A 72 -8.33 12.26 4.22
CA ARG A 72 -8.64 12.00 2.80
C ARG A 72 -9.42 10.70 2.58
N TRP A 73 -9.14 9.64 3.36
CA TRP A 73 -9.94 8.40 3.29
C TRP A 73 -11.37 8.64 3.77
N HIS A 74 -11.60 9.45 4.80
CA HIS A 74 -12.95 9.82 5.25
C HIS A 74 -13.68 10.67 4.22
N GLU A 75 -13.03 11.68 3.65
CA GLU A 75 -13.59 12.49 2.57
C GLU A 75 -14.04 11.60 1.38
N LEU A 76 -13.24 10.60 1.03
CA LEU A 76 -13.59 9.65 -0.03
C LEU A 76 -14.81 8.80 0.35
N GLU A 77 -14.85 8.21 1.56
CA GLU A 77 -15.99 7.43 2.08
C GLU A 77 -17.29 8.24 2.00
N GLU A 78 -17.26 9.51 2.46
CA GLU A 78 -18.42 10.41 2.40
C GLU A 78 -18.88 10.70 0.96
N SER A 79 -17.92 10.79 0.01
CA SER A 79 -18.22 11.11 -1.39
C SER A 79 -18.88 9.97 -2.17
N VAL A 80 -18.63 8.71 -1.76
CA VAL A 80 -19.14 7.51 -2.46
C VAL A 80 -20.20 6.74 -1.67
N ASP A 81 -20.49 7.14 -0.43
CA ASP A 81 -21.41 6.44 0.50
C ASP A 81 -21.04 4.95 0.69
N GLU A 82 -19.75 4.66 0.70
CA GLU A 82 -19.22 3.30 0.88
C GLU A 82 -18.18 3.27 2.01
N ARG A 83 -18.14 2.17 2.77
CA ARG A 83 -17.11 1.96 3.78
C ARG A 83 -15.87 1.37 3.17
N LEU A 84 -14.78 2.14 3.15
CA LEU A 84 -13.47 1.74 2.64
C LEU A 84 -12.47 1.43 3.76
N LEU A 85 -12.59 2.14 4.90
CA LEU A 85 -11.78 1.99 6.09
C LEU A 85 -12.55 1.24 7.18
N HIS A 86 -12.03 0.07 7.55
CA HIS A 86 -12.58 -0.79 8.59
C HIS A 86 -11.74 -0.68 9.86
N ARG A 87 -12.22 0.08 10.85
CA ARG A 87 -11.56 0.23 12.15
C ARG A 87 -11.76 -1.02 12.99
N THR A 88 -10.71 -1.80 13.15
CA THR A 88 -10.68 -3.04 13.93
C THR A 88 -9.70 -2.98 15.10
N GLY A 89 -8.98 -1.87 15.25
CA GLY A 89 -7.76 -1.78 16.03
C GLY A 89 -6.58 -2.40 15.30
N SER A 90 -5.36 -2.10 15.79
CA SER A 90 -4.12 -2.73 15.33
C SER A 90 -3.27 -3.18 16.52
N ILE A 91 -2.60 -4.31 16.35
CA ILE A 91 -1.69 -4.92 17.32
C ILE A 91 -0.28 -4.95 16.74
N HIS A 92 0.69 -4.50 17.54
CA HIS A 92 2.13 -4.66 17.29
C HIS A 92 2.73 -5.47 18.38
N ALA A 93 3.18 -6.69 18.09
CA ALA A 93 3.67 -7.61 19.12
C ALA A 93 5.03 -8.21 18.76
N SER A 94 5.84 -8.36 19.80
CA SER A 94 7.11 -9.10 19.78
C SER A 94 7.47 -9.53 21.20
N ARG A 95 8.59 -10.21 21.37
CA ARG A 95 9.16 -10.43 22.73
C ARG A 95 9.47 -9.09 23.38
N ALA A 96 9.28 -9.02 24.68
CA ALA A 96 9.61 -7.84 25.47
C ALA A 96 11.08 -7.42 25.24
N GLY A 97 11.31 -6.12 25.03
CA GLY A 97 12.64 -5.55 24.77
C GLY A 97 13.14 -5.70 23.32
N GLU A 98 12.31 -6.17 22.39
CA GLU A 98 12.71 -6.40 21.01
C GLU A 98 11.62 -5.97 20.01
N GLY A 99 12.03 -5.62 18.77
CA GLY A 99 11.23 -5.59 17.55
C GLY A 99 9.96 -4.73 17.62
N ALA A 100 8.92 -5.21 16.92
CA ALA A 100 7.69 -4.45 16.62
C ALA A 100 6.99 -3.84 17.85
N PHE A 101 7.08 -4.46 19.02
CA PHE A 101 6.49 -3.93 20.26
C PHE A 101 7.23 -2.66 20.72
N GLU A 102 8.56 -2.72 20.88
CA GLU A 102 9.33 -1.58 21.39
C GLU A 102 9.34 -0.42 20.38
N ASP A 103 9.47 -0.73 19.09
CA ASP A 103 9.46 0.27 18.03
C ASP A 103 8.11 1.02 18.00
N ALA A 104 6.99 0.28 18.02
CA ALA A 104 5.66 0.88 18.04
C ALA A 104 5.38 1.67 19.32
N ARG A 105 5.82 1.15 20.48
CA ARG A 105 5.67 1.85 21.77
C ARG A 105 6.46 3.16 21.80
N ALA A 106 7.73 3.13 21.37
CA ALA A 106 8.57 4.31 21.31
C ALA A 106 7.96 5.38 20.39
N ALA A 107 7.52 4.98 19.21
CA ALA A 107 6.90 5.88 18.26
C ALA A 107 5.55 6.45 18.74
N CYS A 108 4.71 5.65 19.44
CA CYS A 108 3.48 6.18 20.05
C CYS A 108 3.76 7.23 21.11
N LEU A 109 4.80 7.03 21.92
CA LEU A 109 5.22 8.02 22.96
C LEU A 109 5.82 9.29 22.34
N GLU A 110 6.61 9.15 21.29
CA GLU A 110 7.24 10.27 20.59
C GLU A 110 6.20 11.19 19.92
N HIS A 111 5.14 10.59 19.33
CA HIS A 111 4.14 11.31 18.56
C HIS A 111 2.79 11.51 19.29
N ASP A 112 2.76 11.28 20.61
CA ASP A 112 1.55 11.43 21.46
C ASP A 112 0.33 10.67 20.90
N VAL A 113 0.55 9.46 20.36
CA VAL A 113 -0.52 8.62 19.83
C VAL A 113 -1.12 7.76 20.94
N GLU A 114 -2.45 7.80 21.08
CA GLU A 114 -3.19 7.00 22.04
C GLU A 114 -2.94 5.49 21.80
N HIS A 115 -2.50 4.79 22.84
CA HIS A 115 -2.21 3.36 22.76
C HIS A 115 -2.34 2.68 24.14
N GLU A 116 -2.51 1.37 24.08
CA GLU A 116 -2.50 0.51 25.26
C GLU A 116 -1.37 -0.52 25.14
N VAL A 117 -0.73 -0.82 26.27
CA VAL A 117 0.26 -1.89 26.36
C VAL A 117 -0.39 -3.11 27.01
N LEU A 118 -0.34 -4.25 26.33
CA LEU A 118 -0.92 -5.51 26.78
C LEU A 118 0.16 -6.59 26.86
N ASP A 119 0.16 -7.38 27.92
CA ASP A 119 0.87 -8.66 27.92
C ASP A 119 0.08 -9.74 27.16
N ALA A 120 0.67 -10.90 26.96
CA ALA A 120 0.05 -11.98 26.23
C ALA A 120 -1.29 -12.45 26.83
N ALA A 121 -1.41 -12.44 28.17
CA ALA A 121 -2.63 -12.85 28.87
C ALA A 121 -3.75 -11.84 28.68
N ALA A 122 -3.48 -10.55 28.88
CA ALA A 122 -4.44 -9.47 28.65
C ALA A 122 -4.86 -9.38 27.17
N LEU A 123 -3.92 -9.61 26.25
CA LEU A 123 -4.21 -9.66 24.82
C LEU A 123 -5.18 -10.81 24.48
N ALA A 124 -4.93 -12.02 24.99
CA ALA A 124 -5.77 -13.19 24.76
C ALA A 124 -7.16 -13.05 25.42
N GLU A 125 -7.25 -12.44 26.59
CA GLU A 125 -8.53 -12.14 27.26
C GLU A 125 -9.39 -11.19 26.42
N ARG A 126 -8.78 -10.10 25.93
CA ARG A 126 -9.49 -9.06 25.16
C ARG A 126 -9.78 -9.49 23.72
N PHE A 127 -8.86 -10.19 23.09
CA PHE A 127 -8.94 -10.64 21.71
C PHE A 127 -8.66 -12.14 21.60
N PRO A 128 -9.66 -13.00 21.80
CA PRO A 128 -9.47 -14.46 21.96
C PRO A 128 -8.91 -15.19 20.73
N GLY A 129 -8.68 -14.50 19.62
CA GLY A 129 -7.99 -15.05 18.46
C GLY A 129 -6.46 -15.04 18.58
N TYR A 130 -5.89 -14.28 19.54
CA TYR A 130 -4.46 -14.20 19.81
C TYR A 130 -4.06 -15.22 20.88
N GLU A 131 -3.08 -16.07 20.57
CA GLU A 131 -2.53 -17.08 21.47
C GLU A 131 -0.99 -16.97 21.47
N LEU A 132 -0.48 -15.76 21.77
CA LEU A 132 0.96 -15.49 21.77
C LEU A 132 1.64 -16.07 23.03
N PRO A 133 2.93 -16.47 22.96
CA PRO A 133 3.71 -16.91 24.11
C PRO A 133 3.79 -15.86 25.21
N GLU A 134 3.95 -16.30 26.48
CA GLU A 134 3.95 -15.42 27.68
C GLU A 134 5.00 -14.29 27.64
N GLU A 135 6.11 -14.49 26.95
CA GLU A 135 7.18 -13.50 26.80
C GLU A 135 6.86 -12.37 25.80
N TYR A 136 5.68 -12.42 25.12
CA TYR A 136 5.28 -11.39 24.17
C TYR A 136 4.56 -10.24 24.87
N MET A 137 4.84 -9.04 24.35
CA MET A 137 4.14 -7.81 24.67
C MET A 137 3.52 -7.23 23.39
N ALA A 138 2.47 -6.46 23.54
CA ALA A 138 1.76 -5.86 22.44
C ALA A 138 1.42 -4.39 22.69
N VAL A 139 1.51 -3.57 21.65
CA VAL A 139 0.90 -2.24 21.57
C VAL A 139 -0.40 -2.37 20.80
N HIS A 140 -1.49 -1.90 21.39
CA HIS A 140 -2.79 -1.80 20.76
C HIS A 140 -3.11 -0.33 20.46
N GLN A 141 -3.45 -0.02 19.19
CA GLN A 141 -3.98 1.27 18.76
C GLN A 141 -5.43 1.06 18.30
N ALA A 142 -6.38 1.69 18.97
CA ALA A 142 -7.81 1.48 18.71
C ALA A 142 -8.29 2.04 17.36
N ASP A 143 -7.66 3.09 16.86
CA ASP A 143 -7.97 3.74 15.58
C ASP A 143 -7.34 3.05 14.35
N GLY A 144 -6.50 2.02 14.59
CA GLY A 144 -5.97 1.17 13.53
C GLY A 144 -7.03 0.29 12.87
N GLY A 145 -6.67 -0.30 11.74
CA GLY A 145 -7.57 -1.19 11.01
C GLY A 145 -7.04 -1.52 9.61
N PHE A 146 -7.95 -1.67 8.66
CA PHE A 146 -7.58 -1.93 7.27
C PHE A 146 -8.46 -1.18 6.28
N LEU A 147 -7.90 -0.95 5.10
CA LEU A 147 -8.58 -0.48 3.90
C LEU A 147 -8.86 -1.66 2.97
N ASP A 148 -9.98 -1.62 2.24
CA ASP A 148 -10.22 -2.48 1.08
C ASP A 148 -9.58 -1.85 -0.16
N PRO A 149 -8.42 -2.35 -0.63
CA PRO A 149 -7.69 -1.68 -1.70
C PRO A 149 -8.40 -1.68 -3.04
N GLU A 150 -9.13 -2.73 -3.36
CA GLU A 150 -9.89 -2.83 -4.61
C GLU A 150 -11.05 -1.84 -4.60
N ALA A 151 -11.81 -1.78 -3.51
CA ALA A 151 -12.91 -0.81 -3.34
C ALA A 151 -12.39 0.63 -3.35
N CYS A 152 -11.26 0.92 -2.68
CA CYS A 152 -10.63 2.23 -2.71
C CYS A 152 -10.26 2.68 -4.13
N ILE A 153 -9.66 1.79 -4.93
CA ILE A 153 -9.32 2.09 -6.33
C ILE A 153 -10.59 2.38 -7.15
N VAL A 154 -11.62 1.55 -7.01
CA VAL A 154 -12.90 1.73 -7.71
C VAL A 154 -13.55 3.06 -7.34
N ALA A 155 -13.56 3.42 -6.05
CA ALA A 155 -14.09 4.69 -5.57
C ALA A 155 -13.33 5.90 -6.16
N GLN A 156 -12.00 5.85 -6.18
CA GLN A 156 -11.17 6.90 -6.79
C GLN A 156 -11.42 7.02 -8.31
N VAL A 157 -11.49 5.90 -9.02
CA VAL A 157 -11.79 5.88 -10.46
C VAL A 157 -13.18 6.43 -10.75
N ALA A 158 -14.19 6.08 -9.94
CA ALA A 158 -15.54 6.63 -10.08
C ALA A 158 -15.55 8.15 -9.87
N ARG A 159 -14.83 8.64 -8.85
CA ARG A 159 -14.66 10.07 -8.57
C ARG A 159 -13.93 10.79 -9.73
N ALA A 160 -12.90 10.16 -10.29
CA ALA A 160 -12.17 10.68 -11.45
C ALA A 160 -13.08 10.86 -12.66
N HIS A 161 -13.85 9.83 -13.03
CA HIS A 161 -14.81 9.90 -14.14
C HIS A 161 -15.93 10.93 -13.88
N ALA A 162 -16.43 11.04 -12.66
CA ALA A 162 -17.44 12.05 -12.31
C ALA A 162 -16.93 13.49 -12.51
N ASN A 163 -15.59 13.69 -12.43
CA ASN A 163 -14.92 14.99 -12.67
C ASN A 163 -14.33 15.11 -14.09
N GLY A 164 -14.64 14.20 -15.01
CA GLY A 164 -14.29 14.31 -16.41
C GLY A 164 -12.97 13.67 -16.85
N ALA A 165 -12.26 12.97 -15.95
CA ALA A 165 -11.04 12.27 -16.32
C ALA A 165 -11.28 11.18 -17.36
N GLU A 166 -10.35 11.03 -18.29
CA GLU A 166 -10.27 9.89 -19.18
C GLU A 166 -9.33 8.82 -18.58
N ILE A 167 -9.79 7.56 -18.52
CA ILE A 167 -8.98 6.43 -18.03
C ILE A 167 -9.04 5.31 -19.06
N ARG A 168 -7.87 4.85 -19.50
CA ARG A 168 -7.72 3.79 -20.51
C ARG A 168 -7.03 2.58 -19.85
N ALA A 169 -7.81 1.59 -19.51
CA ALA A 169 -7.34 0.28 -19.08
C ALA A 169 -6.87 -0.58 -20.27
N ARG A 170 -6.03 -1.58 -20.00
CA ARG A 170 -5.44 -2.49 -20.99
C ARG A 170 -4.69 -1.73 -22.07
N GLU A 171 -3.96 -0.69 -21.65
CA GLU A 171 -3.14 0.13 -22.54
C GLU A 171 -1.76 0.35 -21.93
N ARG A 172 -0.81 -0.48 -22.36
CA ARG A 172 0.56 -0.44 -21.88
C ARG A 172 1.32 0.74 -22.45
N VAL A 173 1.92 1.55 -21.57
CA VAL A 173 2.93 2.54 -21.93
C VAL A 173 4.21 1.81 -22.30
N LEU A 174 4.78 2.15 -23.45
CA LEU A 174 6.01 1.56 -23.99
C LEU A 174 7.23 2.42 -23.70
N ASP A 175 7.08 3.73 -23.86
CA ASP A 175 8.08 4.74 -23.51
C ASP A 175 7.45 6.13 -23.39
N TRP A 176 8.21 7.03 -22.82
CA TRP A 176 7.89 8.45 -22.75
C TRP A 176 9.15 9.30 -22.94
N ARG A 177 8.96 10.56 -23.23
CA ARG A 177 10.06 11.55 -23.30
C ARG A 177 9.56 12.95 -23.00
N ALA A 178 10.39 13.72 -22.32
CA ALA A 178 10.21 15.16 -22.23
C ALA A 178 10.43 15.82 -23.60
N THR A 179 9.72 16.91 -23.84
CA THR A 179 9.77 17.72 -25.05
C THR A 179 9.80 19.20 -24.68
N ALA A 180 10.04 20.08 -25.63
CA ALA A 180 10.03 21.53 -25.36
C ALA A 180 8.64 22.03 -24.89
N ASP A 181 7.57 21.30 -25.22
CA ASP A 181 6.18 21.68 -24.95
C ASP A 181 5.50 20.70 -23.99
N GLY A 182 6.23 20.08 -23.03
CA GLY A 182 5.71 19.11 -22.08
C GLY A 182 6.25 17.70 -22.31
N VAL A 183 5.39 16.68 -22.29
CA VAL A 183 5.76 15.26 -22.42
C VAL A 183 5.06 14.58 -23.60
N ARG A 184 5.67 13.53 -24.09
CA ARG A 184 5.05 12.62 -25.06
C ARG A 184 5.14 11.20 -24.57
N VAL A 185 3.98 10.53 -24.47
CA VAL A 185 3.82 9.15 -24.03
C VAL A 185 3.39 8.28 -25.19
N ARG A 186 4.12 7.20 -25.44
CA ARG A 186 3.80 6.20 -26.48
C ARG A 186 3.30 4.92 -25.82
N THR A 187 2.17 4.44 -26.28
CA THR A 187 1.54 3.18 -25.86
C THR A 187 1.49 2.17 -26.99
N GLU A 188 0.96 0.98 -26.72
CA GLU A 188 0.65 -0.03 -27.73
C GLU A 188 -0.46 0.42 -28.69
N LYS A 189 -1.31 1.38 -28.30
CA LYS A 189 -2.47 1.82 -29.07
C LYS A 189 -2.30 3.19 -29.73
N GLY A 190 -1.37 4.02 -29.24
CA GLY A 190 -1.21 5.36 -29.77
C GLY A 190 -0.08 6.16 -29.14
N THR A 191 -0.13 7.47 -29.40
CA THR A 191 0.80 8.44 -28.81
C THR A 191 -0.01 9.63 -28.32
N TYR A 192 0.27 10.04 -27.08
CA TYR A 192 -0.39 11.14 -26.37
C TYR A 192 0.64 12.21 -26.03
N ALA A 193 0.19 13.45 -25.94
CA ALA A 193 0.98 14.58 -25.46
C ALA A 193 0.35 15.08 -24.15
N GLY A 194 1.16 15.52 -23.22
CA GLY A 194 0.73 16.14 -21.96
C GLY A 194 1.63 17.32 -21.62
N ASP A 195 1.16 18.20 -20.76
CA ASP A 195 2.01 19.21 -20.16
C ASP A 195 2.85 18.54 -19.06
N ASP A 196 2.22 17.71 -18.23
CA ASP A 196 2.84 16.97 -17.14
C ASP A 196 2.69 15.45 -17.27
N LEU A 197 3.64 14.72 -16.67
CA LEU A 197 3.64 13.27 -16.54
C LEU A 197 3.74 12.87 -15.05
N VAL A 198 2.80 12.05 -14.60
CA VAL A 198 2.83 11.43 -13.28
C VAL A 198 3.07 9.93 -13.42
N VAL A 199 4.14 9.41 -12.80
CA VAL A 199 4.49 7.99 -12.88
C VAL A 199 4.23 7.30 -11.55
N THR A 200 3.22 6.44 -11.55
CA THR A 200 2.79 5.60 -10.41
C THR A 200 2.75 4.12 -10.79
N ALA A 201 3.75 3.70 -11.58
CA ALA A 201 3.81 2.39 -12.25
C ALA A 201 4.19 1.22 -11.31
N GLY A 202 4.20 1.42 -9.97
CA GLY A 202 4.44 0.36 -8.98
C GLY A 202 5.73 -0.41 -9.23
N ALA A 203 5.64 -1.73 -9.39
CA ALA A 203 6.80 -2.59 -9.62
C ALA A 203 7.50 -2.32 -10.97
N TRP A 204 6.83 -1.68 -11.92
CA TRP A 204 7.39 -1.30 -13.23
C TRP A 204 8.00 0.11 -13.24
N ALA A 205 8.00 0.83 -12.13
CA ALA A 205 8.52 2.21 -12.07
C ALA A 205 10.01 2.29 -12.46
N GLY A 206 10.84 1.35 -12.04
CA GLY A 206 12.25 1.29 -12.43
C GLY A 206 12.47 1.00 -13.93
N ALA A 207 11.53 0.31 -14.60
CA ALA A 207 11.57 0.11 -16.04
C ALA A 207 11.02 1.33 -16.81
N THR A 208 10.09 2.08 -16.18
CA THR A 208 9.43 3.25 -16.79
C THR A 208 10.28 4.51 -16.66
N VAL A 209 10.96 4.70 -15.53
CA VAL A 209 11.80 5.87 -15.23
C VAL A 209 13.25 5.44 -15.07
N PRO A 210 14.16 5.81 -16.01
CA PRO A 210 15.55 5.37 -15.97
C PRO A 210 16.29 5.69 -14.66
N ALA A 211 16.02 6.82 -14.03
CA ALA A 211 16.61 7.24 -12.76
C ALA A 211 16.25 6.30 -11.58
N LEU A 212 15.15 5.57 -11.67
CA LEU A 212 14.67 4.63 -10.64
C LEU A 212 15.15 3.19 -10.86
N ARG A 213 15.80 2.88 -11.98
CA ARG A 213 16.13 1.50 -12.39
C ARG A 213 17.00 0.76 -11.38
N ASP A 214 18.02 1.43 -10.88
CA ASP A 214 19.00 0.85 -9.95
C ASP A 214 18.63 1.14 -8.48
N VAL A 215 17.57 1.91 -8.26
CA VAL A 215 17.05 2.28 -6.93
C VAL A 215 15.97 1.31 -6.48
N LEU A 216 15.07 0.94 -7.37
CA LEU A 216 13.87 0.18 -7.01
C LEU A 216 14.04 -1.32 -7.23
N VAL A 217 13.69 -2.10 -6.19
CA VAL A 217 13.80 -3.56 -6.21
C VAL A 217 12.42 -4.19 -5.99
N PRO A 218 11.78 -4.72 -7.05
CA PRO A 218 10.56 -5.50 -6.91
C PRO A 218 10.84 -6.86 -6.25
N GLU A 219 10.00 -7.22 -5.29
CA GLU A 219 10.10 -8.45 -4.53
C GLU A 219 8.77 -9.18 -4.50
N ARG A 220 8.83 -10.51 -4.61
CA ARG A 220 7.68 -11.39 -4.52
C ARG A 220 7.27 -11.64 -3.07
N ARG A 221 5.98 -11.69 -2.81
CA ARG A 221 5.36 -12.04 -1.52
C ARG A 221 4.24 -13.03 -1.70
N VAL A 222 3.97 -13.84 -0.66
CA VAL A 222 2.83 -14.74 -0.63
C VAL A 222 1.94 -14.43 0.56
N MET A 223 0.64 -14.42 0.31
CA MET A 223 -0.42 -14.26 1.30
C MET A 223 -1.24 -15.54 1.38
N ALA A 224 -1.65 -15.92 2.59
CA ALA A 224 -2.53 -17.06 2.84
C ALA A 224 -3.86 -16.62 3.46
N TRP A 225 -4.91 -17.35 3.12
CA TRP A 225 -6.21 -17.34 3.81
C TRP A 225 -6.47 -18.75 4.32
N LEU A 226 -6.53 -18.91 5.64
CA LEU A 226 -6.89 -20.19 6.28
C LEU A 226 -8.30 -20.09 6.85
N GLN A 227 -9.08 -21.17 6.71
CA GLN A 227 -10.39 -21.25 7.34
C GLN A 227 -10.22 -21.31 8.87
N PRO A 228 -10.72 -20.34 9.65
CA PRO A 228 -10.61 -20.43 11.11
C PRO A 228 -11.42 -21.59 11.66
N ARG A 229 -10.88 -22.31 12.63
CA ARG A 229 -11.60 -23.33 13.41
C ARG A 229 -12.67 -22.71 14.30
N HIS A 230 -12.45 -21.44 14.71
CA HIS A 230 -13.38 -20.63 15.50
C HIS A 230 -13.60 -19.27 14.82
N PRO A 231 -14.44 -19.18 13.76
CA PRO A 231 -14.58 -17.97 12.95
C PRO A 231 -14.93 -16.71 13.73
N SER A 232 -15.74 -16.81 14.79
CA SER A 232 -16.15 -15.66 15.60
C SER A 232 -14.98 -14.97 16.31
N ARG A 233 -13.86 -15.68 16.57
CA ARG A 233 -12.65 -15.10 17.16
C ARG A 233 -11.82 -14.28 16.17
N PHE A 234 -12.08 -14.44 14.89
CA PHE A 234 -11.37 -13.77 13.78
C PHE A 234 -12.27 -12.79 13.01
N ALA A 235 -13.44 -12.47 13.52
CA ALA A 235 -14.35 -11.53 12.88
C ALA A 235 -13.88 -10.08 13.06
N PRO A 236 -14.21 -9.15 12.14
CA PRO A 236 -14.03 -7.72 12.35
C PRO A 236 -14.72 -7.28 13.66
N GLY A 237 -14.04 -6.45 14.45
CA GLY A 237 -14.50 -6.01 15.78
C GLY A 237 -14.09 -6.93 16.94
N THR A 238 -13.67 -8.18 16.67
CA THR A 238 -13.12 -9.08 17.69
C THR A 238 -11.66 -9.46 17.43
N PHE A 239 -11.15 -9.18 16.24
CA PHE A 239 -9.78 -9.46 15.85
C PHE A 239 -9.16 -8.23 15.17
N PRO A 240 -8.31 -7.47 15.86
CA PRO A 240 -7.54 -6.39 15.28
C PRO A 240 -6.61 -6.87 14.16
N VAL A 241 -6.24 -5.99 13.23
CA VAL A 241 -5.11 -6.25 12.34
C VAL A 241 -3.82 -6.34 13.16
N PHE A 242 -2.82 -7.06 12.66
CA PHE A 242 -1.58 -7.22 13.42
C PHE A 242 -0.31 -7.15 12.60
N THR A 243 0.78 -6.83 13.30
CA THR A 243 2.14 -7.20 12.96
C THR A 243 2.75 -7.92 14.16
N VAL A 244 3.41 -9.06 13.92
CA VAL A 244 4.05 -9.88 14.94
C VAL A 244 5.45 -10.25 14.49
N ASP A 245 6.45 -9.90 15.30
CA ASP A 245 7.81 -10.38 15.12
C ASP A 245 8.02 -11.71 15.84
N THR A 246 8.55 -12.66 15.11
CA THR A 246 8.86 -14.00 15.61
C THR A 246 10.29 -14.38 15.26
N PRO A 247 10.87 -15.42 15.88
CA PRO A 247 12.16 -15.97 15.44
C PRO A 247 12.19 -16.38 13.96
N ARG A 248 11.01 -16.67 13.38
CA ARG A 248 10.86 -17.05 11.95
C ARG A 248 10.71 -15.88 11.00
N GLY A 249 10.52 -14.65 11.51
CA GLY A 249 10.37 -13.42 10.72
C GLY A 249 9.23 -12.55 11.18
N HIS A 250 8.99 -11.50 10.40
CA HIS A 250 7.92 -10.53 10.60
C HIS A 250 6.66 -10.99 9.86
N TYR A 251 5.53 -11.08 10.57
CA TYR A 251 4.23 -11.45 10.01
C TYR A 251 3.22 -10.34 10.21
N TYR A 252 2.27 -10.26 9.30
CA TYR A 252 1.15 -9.34 9.37
C TYR A 252 -0.14 -10.07 9.01
N GLY A 253 -1.28 -9.61 9.54
CA GLY A 253 -2.54 -10.26 9.22
C GLY A 253 -3.77 -9.43 9.58
N PHE A 254 -4.92 -10.00 9.22
CA PHE A 254 -6.20 -9.32 9.16
C PHE A 254 -7.30 -10.23 9.72
N PRO A 255 -8.41 -9.66 10.20
CA PRO A 255 -9.62 -10.44 10.46
C PRO A 255 -10.14 -11.10 9.17
N VAL A 256 -11.12 -11.98 9.35
CA VAL A 256 -11.90 -12.52 8.23
C VAL A 256 -12.70 -11.39 7.58
N TYR A 257 -12.43 -11.13 6.31
CA TYR A 257 -13.12 -10.11 5.54
C TYR A 257 -13.25 -10.56 4.09
N ASP A 258 -14.41 -10.43 3.48
CA ASP A 258 -14.79 -10.83 2.13
C ASP A 258 -14.55 -12.32 1.86
N VAL A 259 -13.31 -12.76 1.67
CA VAL A 259 -12.96 -14.18 1.68
C VAL A 259 -13.12 -14.73 3.10
N PRO A 260 -13.89 -15.84 3.31
CA PRO A 260 -14.17 -16.33 4.67
C PRO A 260 -12.97 -17.05 5.31
N GLY A 261 -11.79 -16.43 5.22
CA GLY A 261 -10.50 -16.92 5.71
C GLY A 261 -9.75 -15.88 6.52
N PHE A 262 -9.04 -16.34 7.55
CA PHE A 262 -8.05 -15.56 8.28
C PHE A 262 -6.87 -15.28 7.34
N LYS A 263 -6.67 -14.02 6.98
CA LYS A 263 -5.64 -13.59 6.04
C LYS A 263 -4.37 -13.16 6.76
N PHE A 264 -3.22 -13.61 6.27
CA PHE A 264 -1.92 -13.15 6.73
C PHE A 264 -0.83 -13.37 5.70
N GLY A 265 0.32 -12.73 5.94
CA GLY A 265 1.50 -12.86 5.10
C GLY A 265 2.78 -12.71 5.94
N ARG A 266 3.92 -12.92 5.29
CA ARG A 266 5.24 -12.79 5.88
C ARG A 266 6.10 -11.81 5.10
N SER A 267 6.85 -10.97 5.82
CA SER A 267 7.99 -10.25 5.27
C SER A 267 9.25 -11.09 5.50
N PRO A 268 9.82 -11.74 4.48
CA PRO A 268 10.99 -12.58 4.63
C PRO A 268 12.23 -11.75 4.95
N ARG A 269 13.20 -12.36 5.66
CA ARG A 269 14.50 -11.72 5.93
C ARG A 269 15.38 -11.62 4.68
N LEU A 270 15.21 -12.56 3.75
CA LEU A 270 15.89 -12.57 2.45
C LEU A 270 14.82 -12.37 1.38
N PRO A 271 14.86 -11.27 0.65
CA PRO A 271 13.89 -10.96 -0.39
C PRO A 271 14.05 -11.89 -1.61
N GLU A 272 12.93 -12.28 -2.20
CA GLU A 272 12.91 -12.86 -3.54
C GLU A 272 12.75 -11.73 -4.56
N VAL A 273 13.90 -11.24 -5.06
CA VAL A 273 13.94 -10.21 -6.11
C VAL A 273 13.42 -10.80 -7.41
N VAL A 274 12.55 -10.08 -8.08
CA VAL A 274 11.89 -10.56 -9.29
C VAL A 274 11.84 -9.49 -10.38
N ASP A 275 11.81 -9.97 -11.65
CA ASP A 275 11.28 -9.18 -12.74
C ASP A 275 9.74 -9.25 -12.68
N PRO A 276 9.02 -8.11 -12.59
CA PRO A 276 7.57 -8.11 -12.49
C PRO A 276 6.85 -8.73 -13.70
N ASP A 277 7.49 -8.78 -14.86
CA ASP A 277 6.94 -9.39 -16.09
C ASP A 277 7.16 -10.92 -16.11
N GLU A 278 8.19 -11.44 -15.42
CA GLU A 278 8.57 -12.86 -15.42
C GLU A 278 8.25 -13.57 -14.10
N MET A 279 7.79 -12.85 -13.08
CA MET A 279 7.51 -13.39 -11.75
C MET A 279 6.52 -14.56 -11.79
N SER A 280 6.88 -15.69 -11.16
CA SER A 280 5.93 -16.78 -10.91
C SER A 280 4.80 -16.31 -9.99
N ARG A 281 3.57 -16.46 -10.44
CA ARG A 281 2.38 -16.10 -9.67
C ARG A 281 1.75 -17.30 -8.93
N GLU A 282 2.30 -18.49 -9.15
CA GLU A 282 1.84 -19.70 -8.48
C GLU A 282 2.59 -19.88 -7.15
N PRO A 283 1.91 -19.90 -6.01
CA PRO A 283 2.50 -20.24 -4.72
C PRO A 283 2.98 -21.70 -4.69
N THR A 284 4.07 -21.94 -3.96
CA THR A 284 4.64 -23.28 -3.77
C THR A 284 4.13 -23.96 -2.50
N ILE A 285 4.28 -25.29 -2.43
CA ILE A 285 3.94 -26.07 -1.22
C ILE A 285 4.81 -25.60 -0.03
N GLN A 286 6.08 -25.30 -0.27
CA GLN A 286 6.99 -24.84 0.80
C GLN A 286 6.57 -23.48 1.39
N GLU A 287 6.04 -22.59 0.56
CA GLU A 287 5.48 -21.31 1.03
C GLU A 287 4.21 -21.50 1.85
N GLU A 288 3.33 -22.43 1.44
CA GLU A 288 2.16 -22.81 2.22
C GLU A 288 2.55 -23.40 3.57
N GLU A 289 3.46 -24.38 3.61
CA GLU A 289 3.94 -25.01 4.84
C GLU A 289 4.55 -23.98 5.81
N LEU A 290 5.34 -23.04 5.29
CA LEU A 290 5.93 -21.97 6.09
C LEU A 290 4.87 -21.06 6.73
N LEU A 291 3.87 -20.64 5.96
CA LEU A 291 2.78 -19.80 6.45
C LEU A 291 1.89 -20.57 7.43
N ARG A 292 1.56 -21.83 7.13
CA ARG A 292 0.79 -22.68 8.03
C ARG A 292 1.49 -22.90 9.37
N GLY A 293 2.81 -23.14 9.35
CA GLY A 293 3.60 -23.30 10.58
C GLY A 293 3.54 -22.10 11.51
N PHE A 294 3.49 -20.88 10.97
CA PHE A 294 3.24 -19.67 11.76
C PHE A 294 1.82 -19.68 12.37
N ALA A 295 0.81 -19.94 11.57
CA ALA A 295 -0.57 -19.95 12.07
C ALA A 295 -0.81 -21.03 13.11
N GLU A 296 -0.22 -22.23 12.95
CA GLU A 296 -0.32 -23.32 13.90
C GLU A 296 0.34 -23.03 15.25
N GLU A 297 1.41 -22.23 15.24
CA GLU A 297 2.16 -21.86 16.47
C GLU A 297 1.55 -20.66 17.20
N TYR A 298 1.09 -19.61 16.49
CA TYR A 298 0.68 -18.35 17.10
C TYR A 298 -0.83 -18.06 17.03
N PHE A 299 -1.55 -18.76 16.14
CA PHE A 299 -2.99 -18.61 15.91
C PHE A 299 -3.68 -19.96 15.67
N PRO A 300 -3.53 -20.94 16.60
CA PRO A 300 -4.02 -22.31 16.37
C PRO A 300 -5.54 -22.38 16.11
N ALA A 301 -6.31 -21.47 16.70
CA ALA A 301 -7.75 -21.35 16.44
C ALA A 301 -8.06 -20.87 15.00
N GLY A 302 -7.10 -20.21 14.34
CA GLY A 302 -7.14 -19.74 12.95
C GLY A 302 -6.57 -20.74 11.93
N ALA A 303 -5.80 -21.74 12.38
CA ALA A 303 -5.03 -22.64 11.54
C ALA A 303 -5.83 -23.84 11.00
N GLY A 304 -6.95 -23.58 10.34
CA GLY A 304 -7.73 -24.62 9.65
C GLY A 304 -7.22 -24.88 8.21
N PRO A 305 -8.05 -25.45 7.33
CA PRO A 305 -7.67 -25.71 5.95
C PRO A 305 -7.27 -24.42 5.20
N THR A 306 -6.31 -24.56 4.28
CA THR A 306 -5.97 -23.47 3.36
C THR A 306 -7.11 -23.26 2.37
N MET A 307 -7.62 -22.05 2.31
CA MET A 307 -8.68 -21.66 1.39
C MET A 307 -8.11 -20.99 0.13
N ARG A 308 -7.07 -20.17 0.31
CA ARG A 308 -6.48 -19.40 -0.78
C ARG A 308 -5.03 -19.11 -0.47
N LEU A 309 -4.22 -19.17 -1.50
CA LEU A 309 -2.87 -18.60 -1.53
C LEU A 309 -2.81 -17.61 -2.69
N LYS A 310 -2.15 -16.48 -2.52
CA LYS A 310 -1.89 -15.52 -3.60
C LYS A 310 -0.52 -14.92 -3.48
N THR A 311 0.09 -14.71 -4.63
CA THR A 311 1.31 -13.91 -4.74
C THR A 311 0.96 -12.43 -4.83
N CYS A 312 1.85 -11.60 -4.32
CA CYS A 312 1.82 -10.16 -4.41
C CYS A 312 3.23 -9.67 -4.70
N MET A 313 3.37 -8.41 -5.06
CA MET A 313 4.67 -7.75 -5.14
C MET A 313 4.73 -6.56 -4.20
N ILE A 314 5.91 -6.30 -3.68
CA ILE A 314 6.27 -5.00 -3.11
C ILE A 314 7.49 -4.47 -3.87
N THR A 315 7.66 -3.17 -3.91
CA THR A 315 8.80 -2.52 -4.54
C THR A 315 9.52 -1.73 -3.48
N ASN A 316 10.73 -2.16 -3.17
CA ASN A 316 11.55 -1.53 -2.13
C ASN A 316 12.48 -0.49 -2.74
N SER A 317 12.70 0.57 -1.97
CA SER A 317 13.84 1.48 -2.08
C SER A 317 14.99 0.97 -1.19
N PRO A 318 16.23 1.47 -1.35
CA PRO A 318 17.38 1.01 -0.57
C PRO A 318 17.25 1.25 0.94
N ASP A 319 16.60 2.33 1.34
CA ASP A 319 16.40 2.72 2.75
C ASP A 319 15.01 2.38 3.31
N GLY A 320 14.12 1.84 2.46
CA GLY A 320 12.75 1.48 2.81
C GLY A 320 11.76 2.65 2.78
N ASP A 321 12.21 3.89 2.56
CA ASP A 321 11.36 5.07 2.45
C ASP A 321 10.84 5.27 1.02
N PHE A 322 9.72 5.99 0.90
CA PHE A 322 9.09 6.26 -0.39
C PHE A 322 9.98 7.13 -1.29
N VAL A 323 9.77 7.02 -2.59
CA VAL A 323 10.19 8.02 -3.57
C VAL A 323 8.95 8.78 -3.99
N LEU A 324 8.91 10.07 -3.67
CA LEU A 324 7.82 10.99 -4.02
C LEU A 324 8.48 12.33 -4.37
N ASP A 325 8.66 12.58 -5.68
CA ASP A 325 9.54 13.64 -6.14
C ASP A 325 9.19 14.09 -7.57
N THR A 326 9.71 15.26 -7.95
CA THR A 326 9.80 15.72 -9.33
C THR A 326 11.20 15.41 -9.86
N LEU A 327 11.31 14.83 -11.06
CA LEU A 327 12.60 14.40 -11.58
C LEU A 327 13.51 15.58 -11.88
N GLY A 328 14.72 15.52 -11.36
CA GLY A 328 15.77 16.51 -11.66
C GLY A 328 16.05 16.60 -13.17
N GLY A 329 15.90 17.81 -13.75
CA GLY A 329 16.08 18.05 -15.18
C GLY A 329 14.82 17.92 -16.06
N ASP A 330 13.73 17.38 -15.52
CA ASP A 330 12.42 17.27 -16.18
C ASP A 330 11.34 17.75 -15.18
N GLU A 331 11.24 19.07 -14.96
CA GLU A 331 10.40 19.72 -13.94
C GLU A 331 8.89 19.39 -14.06
N ASN A 332 8.48 18.79 -15.16
CA ASN A 332 7.12 18.35 -15.44
C ASN A 332 6.94 16.83 -15.37
N VAL A 333 7.84 16.11 -14.71
CA VAL A 333 7.74 14.66 -14.51
C VAL A 333 7.79 14.32 -13.02
N HIS A 334 6.67 13.86 -12.50
CA HIS A 334 6.48 13.56 -11.07
C HIS A 334 6.41 12.05 -10.86
N VAL A 335 7.02 11.55 -9.80
CA VAL A 335 7.09 10.12 -9.52
C VAL A 335 6.63 9.79 -8.12
N ALA A 336 5.88 8.70 -7.98
CA ALA A 336 5.58 8.08 -6.69
C ALA A 336 5.81 6.58 -6.78
N ALA A 337 6.85 6.08 -6.06
CA ALA A 337 7.34 4.72 -6.18
C ALA A 337 8.05 4.24 -4.89
N GLY A 338 8.53 3.00 -4.87
CA GLY A 338 9.37 2.49 -3.78
C GLY A 338 8.67 2.45 -2.43
N PHE A 339 7.40 2.11 -2.37
CA PHE A 339 6.61 2.15 -1.13
C PHE A 339 6.91 1.05 -0.12
N SER A 340 7.83 0.16 -0.40
CA SER A 340 8.46 -0.80 0.51
C SER A 340 7.50 -1.61 1.40
N GLY A 341 6.30 -1.92 0.87
CA GLY A 341 5.25 -2.66 1.57
C GLY A 341 4.34 -1.84 2.49
N ASN A 342 4.59 -0.55 2.66
CA ASN A 342 3.86 0.33 3.59
C ASN A 342 2.96 1.39 2.93
N GLY A 343 2.93 1.47 1.59
CA GLY A 343 2.41 2.60 0.85
C GLY A 343 0.89 2.76 0.82
N PHE A 344 0.10 1.68 0.74
CA PHE A 344 -1.31 1.79 0.37
C PHE A 344 -2.13 2.70 1.30
N LYS A 345 -1.85 2.69 2.61
CA LYS A 345 -2.51 3.55 3.60
C LYS A 345 -2.34 5.06 3.28
N PHE A 346 -1.29 5.42 2.55
CA PHE A 346 -0.98 6.78 2.12
C PHE A 346 -1.51 7.12 0.71
N ALA A 347 -2.17 6.18 0.01
CA ALA A 347 -2.55 6.39 -1.39
C ALA A 347 -3.42 7.64 -1.58
N SER A 348 -4.33 7.93 -0.65
CA SER A 348 -5.18 9.11 -0.70
C SER A 348 -4.39 10.43 -0.62
N VAL A 349 -3.42 10.54 0.28
CA VAL A 349 -2.58 11.75 0.42
C VAL A 349 -1.51 11.82 -0.67
N VAL A 350 -0.99 10.69 -1.14
CA VAL A 350 -0.05 10.69 -2.28
C VAL A 350 -0.72 11.21 -3.55
N GLY A 351 -2.00 10.89 -3.76
CA GLY A 351 -2.78 11.47 -4.86
C GLY A 351 -2.88 13.00 -4.75
N GLU A 352 -3.15 13.52 -3.56
CA GLU A 352 -3.18 14.96 -3.28
C GLU A 352 -1.84 15.61 -3.56
N VAL A 353 -0.74 15.07 -3.02
CA VAL A 353 0.63 15.58 -3.24
C VAL A 353 0.99 15.62 -4.73
N LEU A 354 0.70 14.54 -5.48
CA LEU A 354 0.96 14.51 -6.92
C LEU A 354 0.15 15.56 -7.68
N ALA A 355 -1.09 15.82 -7.24
CA ALA A 355 -1.90 16.87 -7.82
C ALA A 355 -1.38 18.28 -7.44
N ASP A 356 -0.85 18.47 -6.21
CA ASP A 356 -0.17 19.73 -5.82
C ASP A 356 1.05 19.98 -6.70
N LEU A 357 1.90 18.98 -6.89
CA LEU A 357 3.10 19.11 -7.73
C LEU A 357 2.79 19.48 -9.17
N VAL A 358 1.71 18.92 -9.75
CA VAL A 358 1.28 19.24 -11.12
C VAL A 358 0.66 20.64 -11.22
N VAL A 359 -0.18 21.04 -10.25
CA VAL A 359 -0.96 22.30 -10.36
C VAL A 359 -0.19 23.48 -9.81
N ASP A 360 0.47 23.32 -8.66
CA ASP A 360 1.10 24.39 -7.89
C ASP A 360 2.64 24.35 -7.97
N GLY A 361 3.22 23.24 -8.41
CA GLY A 361 4.67 23.00 -8.47
C GLY A 361 5.29 22.62 -7.10
N GLU A 362 4.53 22.69 -6.03
CA GLU A 362 4.96 22.39 -4.66
C GLU A 362 3.78 21.85 -3.83
N SER A 363 4.06 21.19 -2.72
CA SER A 363 3.04 20.74 -1.76
C SER A 363 3.31 21.32 -0.38
N ASP A 364 2.25 21.61 0.38
CA ASP A 364 2.33 22.04 1.79
C ASP A 364 2.94 20.98 2.72
N LEU A 365 2.95 19.70 2.28
CA LEU A 365 3.55 18.60 3.02
C LEU A 365 5.06 18.55 2.75
N GLN A 366 5.85 18.29 3.79
CA GLN A 366 7.31 18.18 3.67
C GLN A 366 7.71 16.91 2.94
N LEU A 367 8.31 17.05 1.75
CA LEU A 367 8.70 15.94 0.88
C LEU A 367 10.20 15.63 0.87
N ASP A 368 11.04 16.43 1.53
CA ASP A 368 12.51 16.31 1.51
C ASP A 368 13.01 14.89 1.85
N ALA A 369 12.33 14.22 2.78
CA ALA A 369 12.66 12.85 3.17
C ALA A 369 12.37 11.80 2.08
N PHE A 370 11.59 12.16 1.06
CA PHE A 370 11.15 11.28 -0.01
C PHE A 370 11.78 11.61 -1.36
N SER A 371 12.66 12.62 -1.40
CA SER A 371 13.38 13.03 -2.62
C SER A 371 14.26 11.90 -3.15
N LEU A 372 14.34 11.79 -4.47
CA LEU A 372 15.23 10.87 -5.18
C LEU A 372 16.71 11.24 -5.01
N ASP A 373 17.01 12.50 -4.76
CA ASP A 373 18.39 13.00 -4.58
C ASP A 373 19.12 12.41 -3.37
N ARG A 374 18.41 11.68 -2.49
CA ARG A 374 19.01 11.00 -1.34
C ARG A 374 19.76 9.70 -1.69
N PHE A 375 19.73 9.26 -2.97
CA PHE A 375 20.37 8.03 -3.45
C PHE A 375 21.59 8.27 -4.35
#